data_186a064028fc58ea2a836caea2df536b
#
_entry.id   186a064028fc58ea2a836caea2df536b
#
_cell.length_a   1.000
_cell.length_b   1.000
_cell.length_c   1.000
_cell.angle_alpha   90.00
_cell.angle_beta   90.00
_cell.angle_gamma   90.00
#
_symmetry.space_group_name_H-M   'P 1'
#
loop_
_entity.id
_entity.type
_entity.pdbx_description
1 polymer ?
#
loop_
_entity_poly.entity_id
_entity_poly.type
_entity_poly.pdbx_seq_one_letter_code
_entity_poly.pdbx_strand_id
1 'polypeptide(L)'
;MTKSEQFISLVNDAYAIANGYFNEESKRKAEQDKQSLVNALQKNSFVKVPFVGDFSAGKSSLINAFLGVDELLPTNITPETAVAYELYYSTDEKLEVWKDNQLQATKALANISNLNLTPQNLVKVFINNPVVKSLNDRHIVIVDMPGIDSGVEAHNNAILHYVEDGTHFMLVNEAESGTLRNSTINFIDEVKKYGANISVILSKCDKKSSSEVEKIRSTVEIIARAHSGKNVQVVTSSAVDEEVDSVMDILNGLEADSLVERRFGKPVFDLIAGYISDLQSQITLLNTSDSDCLEKQTKLKEEHEAAIAALQERSHEAQPLAGSVQDVLNDVEDALRDNEENFVDYIFSNPKDTAGLNAQLMSTIRPVVANSLQREIGEYSEVIGSAVNDFSASTKDIFETDQSNVETLTNVVSESIVPMVGVGLSTILSFLPRLLGTVLGPIATLFTTILPSLIGDLVGKLIGPNEEEQKAKIRVKFSTELVGKVVNSLRGNIEKAITDQRAEIDQQAKSLIDDENKKYQDNINAILQEEQKSKEARNQKIALLSDVVEKLKGMINQIKTA
;
A
#
# COMPACT_ATOMS: atom_id res chain seq x y z
N MET A 1 -0.79 25.01 9.34
CA MET A 1 -1.35 24.31 8.15
C MET A 1 -0.48 23.10 7.91
N THR A 2 -1.06 21.91 7.97
CA THR A 2 -0.34 20.65 7.72
C THR A 2 0.07 20.51 6.27
N LYS A 3 1.00 19.60 5.98
CA LYS A 3 1.40 19.31 4.59
C LYS A 3 0.22 18.82 3.75
N SER A 4 -0.68 18.03 4.34
CA SER A 4 -1.92 17.58 3.69
C SER A 4 -2.83 18.76 3.30
N GLU A 5 -3.05 19.71 4.23
CA GLU A 5 -3.83 20.93 3.96
C GLU A 5 -3.16 21.82 2.90
N GLN A 6 -1.81 21.91 2.92
CA GLN A 6 -1.05 22.63 1.91
C GLN A 6 -1.25 22.03 0.52
N PHE A 7 -1.15 20.71 0.41
CA PHE A 7 -1.39 20.00 -0.86
C PHE A 7 -2.82 20.13 -1.34
N ILE A 8 -3.82 20.03 -0.45
CA ILE A 8 -5.24 20.24 -0.81
C ILE A 8 -5.45 21.65 -1.35
N SER A 9 -4.90 22.69 -0.68
CA SER A 9 -4.99 24.06 -1.17
C SER A 9 -4.33 24.21 -2.54
N LEU A 10 -3.09 23.70 -2.69
CA LEU A 10 -2.32 23.78 -3.93
C LEU A 10 -3.06 23.13 -5.12
N VAL A 11 -3.63 21.94 -4.91
CA VAL A 11 -4.41 21.21 -5.92
C VAL A 11 -5.68 21.98 -6.31
N ASN A 12 -6.41 22.53 -5.32
CA ASN A 12 -7.61 23.31 -5.58
C ASN A 12 -7.30 24.62 -6.31
N ASP A 13 -6.23 25.32 -5.90
CA ASP A 13 -5.80 26.56 -6.51
C ASP A 13 -5.31 26.35 -7.95
N ALA A 14 -4.54 25.28 -8.20
CA ALA A 14 -4.11 24.91 -9.54
C ALA A 14 -5.30 24.60 -10.46
N TYR A 15 -6.28 23.84 -9.98
CA TYR A 15 -7.49 23.58 -10.72
C TYR A 15 -8.30 24.87 -10.98
N ALA A 16 -8.48 25.73 -9.97
CA ALA A 16 -9.22 26.97 -10.10
C ALA A 16 -8.62 27.91 -11.17
N ILE A 17 -7.29 27.95 -11.29
CA ILE A 17 -6.57 28.75 -12.29
C ILE A 17 -6.73 28.15 -13.69
N ALA A 18 -6.70 26.82 -13.83
CA ALA A 18 -6.64 26.12 -15.12
C ALA A 18 -8.00 25.80 -15.73
N ASN A 19 -9.03 25.49 -14.90
CA ASN A 19 -10.30 24.88 -15.34
C ASN A 19 -11.08 25.68 -16.38
N GLY A 20 -10.96 27.01 -16.39
CA GLY A 20 -11.63 27.90 -17.36
C GLY A 20 -11.06 27.80 -18.77
N TYR A 21 -9.95 27.14 -18.96
CA TYR A 21 -9.22 27.01 -20.23
C TYR A 21 -9.25 25.59 -20.80
N PHE A 22 -9.72 24.62 -20.03
CA PHE A 22 -9.87 23.24 -20.49
C PHE A 22 -11.07 23.09 -21.42
N ASN A 23 -10.97 22.17 -22.38
CA ASN A 23 -12.16 21.66 -23.08
C ASN A 23 -13.05 20.84 -22.12
N GLU A 24 -14.26 20.50 -22.53
CA GLU A 24 -15.23 19.83 -21.65
C GLU A 24 -14.73 18.47 -21.12
N GLU A 25 -14.00 17.70 -21.93
CA GLU A 25 -13.47 16.40 -21.52
C GLU A 25 -12.28 16.55 -20.57
N SER A 26 -11.32 17.40 -20.93
CA SER A 26 -10.19 17.72 -20.04
C SER A 26 -10.65 18.27 -18.70
N LYS A 27 -11.70 19.10 -18.69
CA LYS A 27 -12.30 19.65 -17.49
C LYS A 27 -12.92 18.56 -16.60
N ARG A 28 -13.69 17.65 -17.22
CA ARG A 28 -14.32 16.53 -16.52
C ARG A 28 -13.27 15.63 -15.86
N LYS A 29 -12.23 15.28 -16.60
CA LYS A 29 -11.14 14.44 -16.10
C LYS A 29 -10.34 15.14 -14.99
N ALA A 30 -9.95 16.40 -15.21
CA ALA A 30 -9.23 17.21 -14.22
C ALA A 30 -10.01 17.35 -12.91
N GLU A 31 -11.35 17.49 -12.96
CA GLU A 31 -12.20 17.52 -11.77
C GLU A 31 -12.21 16.17 -11.03
N GLN A 32 -12.32 15.06 -11.77
CA GLN A 32 -12.30 13.71 -11.19
C GLN A 32 -10.97 13.40 -10.52
N ASP A 33 -9.86 13.67 -11.21
CA ASP A 33 -8.49 13.41 -10.70
C ASP A 33 -8.21 14.30 -9.47
N LYS A 34 -8.59 15.59 -9.54
CA LYS A 34 -8.53 16.50 -8.39
C LYS A 34 -9.30 15.94 -7.20
N GLN A 35 -10.56 15.55 -7.41
CA GLN A 35 -11.41 15.06 -6.32
C GLN A 35 -10.87 13.78 -5.71
N SER A 36 -10.36 12.85 -6.52
CA SER A 36 -9.73 11.62 -6.06
C SER A 36 -8.52 11.90 -5.17
N LEU A 37 -7.64 12.82 -5.62
CA LEU A 37 -6.44 13.19 -4.86
C LEU A 37 -6.78 13.95 -3.57
N VAL A 38 -7.73 14.88 -3.62
CA VAL A 38 -8.20 15.61 -2.41
C VAL A 38 -8.82 14.65 -1.41
N ASN A 39 -9.66 13.70 -1.85
CA ASN A 39 -10.25 12.69 -0.96
C ASN A 39 -9.17 11.80 -0.32
N ALA A 40 -8.15 11.40 -1.08
CA ALA A 40 -7.02 10.64 -0.57
C ALA A 40 -6.21 11.42 0.48
N LEU A 41 -5.93 12.72 0.23
CA LEU A 41 -5.25 13.61 1.18
C LEU A 41 -6.08 13.83 2.45
N GLN A 42 -7.39 14.01 2.34
CA GLN A 42 -8.30 14.16 3.48
C GLN A 42 -8.38 12.89 4.33
N LYS A 43 -8.49 11.71 3.70
CA LYS A 43 -8.49 10.42 4.39
C LYS A 43 -7.21 10.21 5.21
N ASN A 44 -6.09 10.74 4.73
CA ASN A 44 -4.77 10.62 5.35
C ASN A 44 -4.35 11.91 6.09
N SER A 45 -5.31 12.67 6.62
CA SER A 45 -5.02 13.85 7.45
C SER A 45 -4.29 13.52 8.75
N PHE A 46 -4.41 12.27 9.23
CA PHE A 46 -3.63 11.71 10.33
C PHE A 46 -2.77 10.56 9.82
N VAL A 47 -1.48 10.59 10.17
CA VAL A 47 -0.57 9.48 9.96
C VAL A 47 -0.82 8.44 11.04
N LYS A 48 -1.15 7.24 10.64
CA LYS A 48 -1.40 6.13 11.56
C LYS A 48 -0.10 5.38 11.84
N VAL A 49 0.12 5.08 13.11
CA VAL A 49 1.29 4.35 13.62
C VAL A 49 0.81 3.07 14.28
N PRO A 50 0.74 1.95 13.52
CA PRO A 50 0.32 0.68 14.04
C PRO A 50 1.39 0.02 14.91
N PHE A 51 0.97 -0.49 16.08
CA PHE A 51 1.73 -1.37 16.92
C PHE A 51 1.41 -2.82 16.52
N VAL A 52 2.38 -3.50 15.94
CA VAL A 52 2.23 -4.83 15.33
C VAL A 52 3.19 -5.81 16.01
N GLY A 53 2.78 -7.04 16.19
CA GLY A 53 3.57 -8.10 16.79
C GLY A 53 2.67 -9.27 17.13
N ASP A 54 3.26 -10.36 17.62
CA ASP A 54 2.52 -11.57 17.99
C ASP A 54 1.46 -11.28 19.06
N PHE A 55 0.50 -12.18 19.20
CA PHE A 55 -0.65 -12.00 20.09
C PHE A 55 -0.22 -11.63 21.53
N SER A 56 0.77 -12.34 22.09
CA SER A 56 1.24 -12.10 23.45
C SER A 56 2.41 -11.11 23.56
N ALA A 57 2.80 -10.42 22.53
CA ALA A 57 3.97 -9.53 22.54
C ALA A 57 3.84 -8.32 23.49
N GLY A 58 2.65 -8.06 24.06
CA GLY A 58 2.42 -6.99 25.03
C GLY A 58 2.14 -5.63 24.42
N LYS A 59 1.60 -5.56 23.19
CA LYS A 59 1.25 -4.30 22.49
C LYS A 59 0.32 -3.42 23.29
N SER A 60 -0.87 -3.93 23.63
CA SER A 60 -1.89 -3.18 24.39
C SER A 60 -1.39 -2.77 25.78
N SER A 61 -0.65 -3.65 26.47
CA SER A 61 -0.05 -3.32 27.77
C SER A 61 1.00 -2.20 27.66
N LEU A 62 1.81 -2.22 26.62
CA LEU A 62 2.80 -1.17 26.35
C LEU A 62 2.12 0.18 26.05
N ILE A 63 1.06 0.16 25.23
CA ILE A 63 0.29 1.37 24.93
C ILE A 63 -0.35 1.92 26.21
N ASN A 64 -1.00 1.08 27.02
CA ASN A 64 -1.57 1.50 28.30
C ASN A 64 -0.51 2.14 29.21
N ALA A 65 0.69 1.53 29.30
CA ALA A 65 1.79 2.02 30.13
C ALA A 65 2.26 3.42 29.68
N PHE A 66 2.53 3.66 28.42
CA PHE A 66 2.99 4.99 27.99
C PHE A 66 1.87 6.05 27.98
N LEU A 67 0.59 5.64 27.95
CA LEU A 67 -0.54 6.54 28.17
C LEU A 67 -0.73 6.90 29.66
N GLY A 68 -0.06 6.19 30.58
CA GLY A 68 -0.21 6.36 32.01
C GLY A 68 -1.58 5.94 32.51
N VAL A 69 -2.17 4.88 31.92
CA VAL A 69 -3.48 4.34 32.29
C VAL A 69 -3.38 2.84 32.57
N ASP A 70 -4.08 2.37 33.61
CA ASP A 70 -3.96 0.98 34.04
C ASP A 70 -4.55 -0.01 33.01
N GLU A 71 -5.69 0.29 32.42
CA GLU A 71 -6.42 -0.65 31.56
C GLU A 71 -7.38 0.05 30.60
N LEU A 72 -6.85 0.92 29.70
CA LEU A 72 -7.65 1.50 28.64
C LEU A 72 -7.92 0.46 27.54
N LEU A 73 -6.85 -0.06 26.94
CA LEU A 73 -6.96 -1.09 25.91
C LEU A 73 -7.04 -2.47 26.56
N PRO A 74 -7.98 -3.32 26.15
CA PRO A 74 -8.11 -4.66 26.71
C PRO A 74 -6.86 -5.51 26.46
N THR A 75 -6.32 -6.15 27.53
CA THR A 75 -5.11 -6.98 27.46
C THR A 75 -5.40 -8.48 27.48
N ASN A 76 -6.63 -8.88 27.86
CA ASN A 76 -7.06 -10.27 28.03
C ASN A 76 -8.18 -10.63 27.03
N ILE A 77 -7.99 -10.37 25.75
CA ILE A 77 -8.92 -10.75 24.68
C ILE A 77 -8.48 -12.06 24.01
N THR A 78 -9.46 -12.80 23.52
CA THR A 78 -9.16 -13.97 22.67
C THR A 78 -8.82 -13.53 21.24
N PRO A 79 -8.03 -14.30 20.49
CA PRO A 79 -7.71 -13.97 19.10
C PRO A 79 -8.96 -13.73 18.24
N GLU A 80 -10.05 -14.45 18.48
CA GLU A 80 -11.28 -14.36 17.69
C GLU A 80 -12.03 -13.01 17.85
N THR A 81 -11.74 -12.27 18.92
CA THR A 81 -12.39 -10.97 19.22
C THR A 81 -11.43 -9.79 19.10
N ALA A 82 -10.17 -10.03 18.80
CA ALA A 82 -9.17 -8.97 18.65
C ALA A 82 -9.46 -8.12 17.41
N VAL A 83 -9.45 -6.80 17.58
CA VAL A 83 -9.69 -5.81 16.54
C VAL A 83 -8.66 -4.69 16.64
N ALA A 84 -8.56 -3.83 15.61
CA ALA A 84 -7.73 -2.64 15.68
C ALA A 84 -8.43 -1.54 16.50
N TYR A 85 -7.65 -0.86 17.37
CA TYR A 85 -8.08 0.30 18.15
C TYR A 85 -7.26 1.53 17.73
N GLU A 86 -7.92 2.55 17.17
CA GLU A 86 -7.32 3.84 16.83
C GLU A 86 -7.55 4.85 17.94
N LEU A 87 -6.48 5.52 18.44
CA LEU A 87 -6.55 6.46 19.57
C LEU A 87 -6.63 7.90 19.10
N TYR A 88 -7.74 8.55 19.39
CA TYR A 88 -8.00 9.96 19.09
C TYR A 88 -8.19 10.78 20.37
N TYR A 89 -7.66 12.01 20.37
CA TYR A 89 -7.90 12.94 21.46
C TYR A 89 -9.29 13.55 21.37
N SER A 90 -10.01 13.52 22.49
CA SER A 90 -11.25 14.27 22.65
C SER A 90 -11.53 14.51 24.13
N THR A 91 -12.11 15.67 24.45
CA THR A 91 -12.67 15.95 25.78
C THR A 91 -14.01 15.25 26.00
N ASP A 92 -14.69 14.86 24.91
CA ASP A 92 -15.91 14.01 24.93
C ASP A 92 -15.48 12.56 24.69
N GLU A 93 -15.31 11.81 25.78
CA GLU A 93 -14.78 10.45 25.76
C GLU A 93 -15.86 9.47 25.30
N LYS A 94 -15.52 8.73 24.22
CA LYS A 94 -16.43 7.77 23.60
C LYS A 94 -15.69 6.71 22.81
N LEU A 95 -16.42 5.68 22.42
CA LEU A 95 -16.00 4.66 21.46
C LEU A 95 -16.90 4.74 20.23
N GLU A 96 -16.30 4.61 19.07
CA GLU A 96 -17.02 4.43 17.81
C GLU A 96 -16.61 3.09 17.21
N VAL A 97 -17.59 2.22 16.99
CA VAL A 97 -17.40 0.93 16.34
C VAL A 97 -17.73 1.08 14.87
N TRP A 98 -16.76 0.80 14.02
CA TRP A 98 -16.85 0.92 12.56
C TRP A 98 -16.75 -0.45 11.91
N LYS A 99 -17.44 -0.64 10.78
CA LYS A 99 -17.32 -1.79 9.90
C LYS A 99 -17.52 -1.33 8.46
N ASP A 100 -16.64 -1.74 7.55
CA ASP A 100 -16.70 -1.39 6.12
C ASP A 100 -16.84 0.14 5.89
N ASN A 101 -16.07 0.95 6.65
CA ASN A 101 -16.12 2.41 6.66
C ASN A 101 -17.48 3.01 7.08
N GLN A 102 -18.35 2.24 7.74
CA GLN A 102 -19.63 2.71 8.25
C GLN A 102 -19.66 2.64 9.78
N LEU A 103 -20.10 3.73 10.41
CA LEU A 103 -20.31 3.78 11.86
C LEU A 103 -21.48 2.85 12.25
N GLN A 104 -21.18 1.84 13.06
CA GLN A 104 -22.16 0.86 13.54
C GLN A 104 -22.76 1.26 14.88
N ALA A 105 -21.93 1.76 15.79
CA ALA A 105 -22.36 2.15 17.13
C ALA A 105 -21.43 3.19 17.75
N THR A 106 -22.01 4.05 18.61
CA THR A 106 -21.26 4.90 19.55
C THR A 106 -21.55 4.43 20.97
N LYS A 107 -20.52 4.27 21.80
CA LYS A 107 -20.60 3.77 23.19
C LYS A 107 -19.77 4.65 24.11
N ALA A 108 -20.08 4.62 25.42
CA ALA A 108 -19.23 5.26 26.42
C ALA A 108 -17.88 4.51 26.55
N LEU A 109 -16.80 5.22 26.85
CA LEU A 109 -15.45 4.68 26.99
C LEU A 109 -15.38 3.49 27.97
N ALA A 110 -16.10 3.57 29.08
CA ALA A 110 -16.18 2.50 30.10
C ALA A 110 -16.67 1.14 29.57
N ASN A 111 -17.25 1.09 28.37
CA ASN A 111 -17.72 -0.16 27.76
C ASN A 111 -16.68 -0.85 26.88
N ILE A 112 -15.44 -0.39 26.84
CA ILE A 112 -14.41 -0.89 25.92
C ILE A 112 -14.19 -2.40 26.06
N SER A 113 -14.14 -2.93 27.28
CA SER A 113 -13.96 -4.36 27.55
C SER A 113 -15.21 -5.22 27.33
N ASN A 114 -16.37 -4.58 27.10
CA ASN A 114 -17.67 -5.26 26.94
C ASN A 114 -18.28 -5.03 25.54
N LEU A 115 -17.45 -4.69 24.56
CA LEU A 115 -17.91 -4.55 23.17
C LEU A 115 -18.13 -5.94 22.56
N ASN A 116 -19.27 -6.11 21.90
CA ASN A 116 -19.52 -7.28 21.08
C ASN A 116 -18.92 -7.04 19.68
N LEU A 117 -17.66 -7.46 19.48
CA LEU A 117 -16.86 -7.19 18.29
C LEU A 117 -16.69 -8.46 17.44
N THR A 118 -16.57 -8.24 16.17
CA THR A 118 -16.12 -9.23 15.19
C THR A 118 -14.77 -8.79 14.62
N PRO A 119 -13.92 -9.68 14.11
CA PRO A 119 -12.61 -9.32 13.58
C PRO A 119 -12.61 -8.28 12.43
N GLN A 120 -13.76 -8.02 11.81
CA GLN A 120 -13.93 -7.00 10.78
C GLN A 120 -14.22 -5.59 11.34
N ASN A 121 -14.38 -5.47 12.66
CA ASN A 121 -14.63 -4.17 13.27
C ASN A 121 -13.32 -3.39 13.45
N LEU A 122 -13.44 -2.06 13.40
CA LEU A 122 -12.45 -1.09 13.82
C LEU A 122 -13.06 -0.27 14.96
N VAL A 123 -12.32 -0.06 16.03
CA VAL A 123 -12.76 0.77 17.15
C VAL A 123 -11.94 2.06 17.17
N LYS A 124 -12.62 3.21 17.08
CA LYS A 124 -11.99 4.51 17.34
C LYS A 124 -12.26 4.89 18.79
N VAL A 125 -11.18 5.09 19.53
CA VAL A 125 -11.20 5.42 20.96
C VAL A 125 -10.91 6.91 21.10
N PHE A 126 -11.90 7.66 21.56
CA PHE A 126 -11.78 9.09 21.85
C PHE A 126 -11.55 9.27 23.34
N ILE A 127 -10.37 9.80 23.71
CA ILE A 127 -9.93 9.90 25.12
C ILE A 127 -9.28 11.24 25.41
N ASN A 128 -9.53 11.77 26.62
CA ASN A 128 -8.88 12.96 27.15
C ASN A 128 -7.54 12.60 27.84
N ASN A 129 -6.53 12.32 27.04
CA ASN A 129 -5.20 11.94 27.49
C ASN A 129 -4.14 12.89 26.93
N PRO A 130 -3.18 13.40 27.73
CA PRO A 130 -2.19 14.39 27.28
C PRO A 130 -1.21 13.83 26.24
N VAL A 131 -0.86 12.55 26.29
CA VAL A 131 0.01 11.89 25.31
C VAL A 131 -0.70 11.78 23.97
N VAL A 132 -1.96 11.29 23.97
CA VAL A 132 -2.77 11.21 22.76
C VAL A 132 -2.99 12.61 22.18
N LYS A 133 -3.24 13.62 23.03
CA LYS A 133 -3.35 15.01 22.59
C LYS A 133 -2.09 15.49 21.89
N SER A 134 -0.92 15.30 22.48
CA SER A 134 0.36 15.72 21.93
C SER A 134 0.65 15.04 20.57
N LEU A 135 0.31 13.78 20.42
CA LEU A 135 0.46 13.05 19.15
C LEU A 135 -0.53 13.53 18.11
N ASN A 136 -1.81 13.70 18.48
CA ASN A 136 -2.84 14.15 17.55
C ASN A 136 -2.65 15.61 17.12
N ASP A 137 -2.12 16.48 17.98
CA ASP A 137 -1.72 17.85 17.62
C ASP A 137 -0.63 17.86 16.52
N ARG A 138 0.16 16.78 16.42
CA ARG A 138 1.14 16.54 15.36
C ARG A 138 0.62 15.63 14.23
N HIS A 139 -0.69 15.41 14.18
CA HIS A 139 -1.37 14.55 13.19
C HIS A 139 -0.92 13.08 13.18
N ILE A 140 -0.55 12.54 14.35
CA ILE A 140 -0.19 11.13 14.56
C ILE A 140 -1.29 10.45 15.35
N VAL A 141 -1.74 9.29 14.86
CA VAL A 141 -2.71 8.41 15.53
C VAL A 141 -2.05 7.05 15.79
N ILE A 142 -2.05 6.64 17.05
CA ILE A 142 -1.58 5.31 17.44
C ILE A 142 -2.69 4.30 17.15
N VAL A 143 -2.27 3.12 16.66
CA VAL A 143 -3.18 2.01 16.41
C VAL A 143 -2.69 0.77 17.13
N ASP A 144 -3.48 0.24 18.04
CA ASP A 144 -3.24 -1.10 18.61
C ASP A 144 -3.81 -2.15 17.65
N MET A 145 -2.95 -3.01 17.14
CA MET A 145 -3.30 -4.02 16.13
C MET A 145 -3.51 -5.40 16.75
N PRO A 146 -4.40 -6.22 16.18
CA PRO A 146 -4.45 -7.64 16.52
C PRO A 146 -3.11 -8.33 16.24
N GLY A 147 -2.88 -9.49 16.86
CA GLY A 147 -1.64 -10.26 16.67
C GLY A 147 -1.49 -10.75 15.22
N ILE A 148 -0.26 -10.68 14.69
CA ILE A 148 0.07 -11.15 13.32
C ILE A 148 0.05 -12.67 13.20
N ASP A 149 0.15 -13.38 14.30
CA ASP A 149 0.15 -14.84 14.42
C ASP A 149 -1.20 -15.43 14.84
N SER A 150 -2.26 -14.61 14.81
CA SER A 150 -3.60 -15.01 15.28
C SER A 150 -4.29 -16.07 14.42
N GLY A 151 -3.85 -16.28 13.17
CA GLY A 151 -4.51 -17.17 12.20
C GLY A 151 -5.89 -16.69 11.73
N VAL A 152 -6.33 -15.50 12.14
CA VAL A 152 -7.62 -14.91 11.77
C VAL A 152 -7.45 -14.05 10.54
N GLU A 153 -8.14 -14.39 9.45
CA GLU A 153 -8.07 -13.69 8.17
C GLU A 153 -8.36 -12.19 8.26
N ALA A 154 -9.37 -11.82 9.04
CA ALA A 154 -9.73 -10.41 9.21
C ALA A 154 -8.61 -9.57 9.84
N HIS A 155 -7.76 -10.17 10.67
CA HIS A 155 -6.58 -9.51 11.23
C HIS A 155 -5.54 -9.21 10.17
N ASN A 156 -5.32 -10.14 9.23
CA ASN A 156 -4.44 -9.92 8.09
C ASN A 156 -4.95 -8.77 7.21
N ASN A 157 -6.25 -8.75 6.93
CA ASN A 157 -6.89 -7.67 6.17
C ASN A 157 -6.80 -6.30 6.89
N ALA A 158 -6.93 -6.28 8.22
CA ALA A 158 -6.74 -5.07 9.00
C ALA A 158 -5.30 -4.55 8.89
N ILE A 159 -4.29 -5.42 8.99
CA ILE A 159 -2.88 -5.06 8.84
C ILE A 159 -2.61 -4.50 7.44
N LEU A 160 -3.09 -5.17 6.39
CA LEU A 160 -2.94 -4.74 5.00
C LEU A 160 -3.52 -3.35 4.75
N HIS A 161 -4.66 -3.02 5.36
CA HIS A 161 -5.25 -1.70 5.27
C HIS A 161 -4.30 -0.58 5.77
N TYR A 162 -3.54 -0.84 6.85
CA TYR A 162 -2.55 0.13 7.36
C TYR A 162 -1.24 0.12 6.56
N VAL A 163 -0.90 -0.97 5.90
CA VAL A 163 0.24 -1.02 4.97
C VAL A 163 -0.01 -0.12 3.76
N GLU A 164 -1.23 -0.13 3.21
CA GLU A 164 -1.64 0.78 2.11
C GLU A 164 -1.44 2.25 2.45
N ASP A 165 -1.66 2.63 3.70
CA ASP A 165 -1.57 4.03 4.14
C ASP A 165 -0.12 4.54 4.27
N GLY A 166 0.90 3.73 3.97
CA GLY A 166 2.32 4.14 3.92
C GLY A 166 2.87 4.61 5.28
N THR A 167 2.43 3.96 6.34
CA THR A 167 2.65 4.35 7.73
C THR A 167 4.04 3.97 8.25
N HIS A 168 4.33 4.37 9.46
CA HIS A 168 5.47 3.88 10.25
C HIS A 168 4.99 2.80 11.21
N PHE A 169 5.54 1.59 11.15
CA PHE A 169 5.17 0.46 12.00
C PHE A 169 6.05 0.35 13.24
N MET A 170 5.44 0.18 14.40
CA MET A 170 6.09 -0.14 15.66
C MET A 170 5.98 -1.66 15.88
N LEU A 171 7.06 -2.40 15.60
CA LEU A 171 7.08 -3.85 15.72
C LEU A 171 7.42 -4.26 17.16
N VAL A 172 6.46 -4.84 17.86
CA VAL A 172 6.62 -5.27 19.25
C VAL A 172 7.00 -6.75 19.29
N ASN A 173 8.20 -7.05 19.79
CA ASN A 173 8.74 -8.40 19.94
C ASN A 173 9.17 -8.61 21.39
N GLU A 174 8.75 -9.71 22.02
CA GLU A 174 9.11 -9.97 23.42
C GLU A 174 10.59 -10.37 23.57
N ALA A 175 11.27 -9.85 24.57
CA ALA A 175 12.67 -10.16 24.86
C ALA A 175 12.88 -11.65 25.23
N GLU A 176 11.84 -12.32 25.72
CA GLU A 176 11.91 -13.75 26.09
C GLU A 176 12.21 -14.65 24.88
N SER A 177 11.85 -14.24 23.65
CA SER A 177 12.15 -15.01 22.43
C SER A 177 13.64 -15.06 22.08
N GLY A 178 14.46 -14.16 22.64
CA GLY A 178 15.89 -14.07 22.39
C GLY A 178 16.30 -13.59 21.00
N THR A 179 15.38 -13.50 20.07
CA THR A 179 15.55 -13.07 18.67
C THR A 179 14.22 -12.55 18.11
N LEU A 180 14.22 -12.10 16.85
CA LEU A 180 12.95 -11.86 16.14
C LEU A 180 12.28 -13.19 15.80
N ARG A 181 10.97 -13.25 16.00
CA ARG A 181 10.17 -14.40 15.54
C ARG A 181 10.02 -14.37 14.02
N ASN A 182 9.84 -15.54 13.41
CA ASN A 182 9.67 -15.66 11.97
C ASN A 182 8.46 -14.86 11.46
N SER A 183 7.35 -14.80 12.22
CA SER A 183 6.19 -13.95 11.93
C SER A 183 6.57 -12.47 11.79
N THR A 184 7.40 -11.96 12.68
CA THR A 184 7.89 -10.58 12.67
C THR A 184 8.86 -10.34 11.50
N ILE A 185 9.77 -11.28 11.22
CA ILE A 185 10.71 -11.21 10.09
C ILE A 185 9.94 -11.16 8.76
N ASN A 186 9.00 -12.07 8.58
CA ASN A 186 8.15 -12.12 7.39
C ASN A 186 7.34 -10.82 7.21
N PHE A 187 6.86 -10.23 8.32
CA PHE A 187 6.18 -8.95 8.28
C PHE A 187 7.12 -7.79 7.87
N ILE A 188 8.37 -7.79 8.34
CA ILE A 188 9.39 -6.80 7.90
C ILE A 188 9.60 -6.91 6.39
N ASP A 189 9.77 -8.13 5.87
CA ASP A 189 9.96 -8.38 4.44
C ASP A 189 8.74 -7.96 3.60
N GLU A 190 7.55 -8.10 4.16
CA GLU A 190 6.30 -7.66 3.52
C GLU A 190 6.20 -6.13 3.46
N VAL A 191 6.31 -5.42 4.59
CA VAL A 191 6.11 -3.96 4.63
C VAL A 191 7.23 -3.17 3.96
N LYS A 192 8.43 -3.74 3.86
CA LYS A 192 9.55 -3.17 3.10
C LYS A 192 9.17 -2.85 1.66
N LYS A 193 8.35 -3.69 1.02
CA LYS A 193 7.94 -3.56 -0.38
C LYS A 193 7.04 -2.37 -0.63
N TYR A 194 6.29 -1.97 0.39
CA TYR A 194 5.43 -0.78 0.36
C TYR A 194 6.19 0.49 0.77
N GLY A 195 7.53 0.39 0.95
CA GLY A 195 8.35 1.53 1.36
C GLY A 195 8.09 2.00 2.80
N ALA A 196 7.30 1.26 3.58
CA ALA A 196 6.98 1.60 4.95
C ALA A 196 8.23 1.66 5.83
N ASN A 197 8.21 2.53 6.83
CA ASN A 197 9.26 2.59 7.85
C ASN A 197 8.88 1.69 9.02
N ILE A 198 9.90 1.16 9.71
CA ILE A 198 9.71 0.33 10.90
C ILE A 198 10.63 0.76 12.02
N SER A 199 10.17 0.58 13.26
CA SER A 199 11.00 0.56 14.47
C SER A 199 10.64 -0.69 15.27
N VAL A 200 11.60 -1.30 15.94
CA VAL A 200 11.40 -2.52 16.74
C VAL A 200 11.46 -2.18 18.22
N ILE A 201 10.49 -2.67 18.97
CA ILE A 201 10.40 -2.55 20.43
C ILE A 201 10.59 -3.93 21.03
N LEU A 202 11.64 -4.11 21.79
CA LEU A 202 11.79 -5.28 22.66
C LEU A 202 10.97 -5.05 23.93
N SER A 203 9.87 -5.73 24.06
CA SER A 203 8.98 -5.67 25.22
C SER A 203 9.33 -6.70 26.29
N LYS A 204 8.76 -6.56 27.48
CA LYS A 204 8.95 -7.48 28.62
C LYS A 204 10.42 -7.63 29.02
N CYS A 205 11.19 -6.56 28.95
CA CYS A 205 12.60 -6.55 29.31
C CYS A 205 12.85 -6.81 30.82
N ASP A 206 11.83 -6.56 31.65
CA ASP A 206 11.80 -6.92 33.08
C ASP A 206 12.08 -8.40 33.36
N LYS A 207 11.82 -9.27 32.40
CA LYS A 207 12.03 -10.73 32.54
C LYS A 207 13.44 -11.20 32.27
N LYS A 208 14.37 -10.32 31.91
CA LYS A 208 15.75 -10.62 31.55
C LYS A 208 16.72 -9.69 32.29
N SER A 209 17.96 -10.13 32.47
CA SER A 209 19.01 -9.24 32.97
C SER A 209 19.36 -8.18 31.90
N SER A 210 19.81 -7.00 32.33
CA SER A 210 20.21 -5.91 31.43
C SER A 210 21.29 -6.36 30.42
N SER A 211 22.20 -7.26 30.80
CA SER A 211 23.23 -7.77 29.89
C SER A 211 22.67 -8.73 28.83
N GLU A 212 21.62 -9.49 29.14
CA GLU A 212 20.93 -10.34 28.20
C GLU A 212 20.09 -9.50 27.24
N VAL A 213 19.35 -8.51 27.76
CA VAL A 213 18.57 -7.56 26.96
C VAL A 213 19.43 -6.88 25.90
N GLU A 214 20.64 -6.41 26.28
CA GLU A 214 21.53 -5.74 25.33
C GLU A 214 22.07 -6.68 24.23
N LYS A 215 22.35 -7.95 24.56
CA LYS A 215 22.71 -8.96 23.56
C LYS A 215 21.55 -9.24 22.59
N ILE A 216 20.34 -9.39 23.12
CA ILE A 216 19.14 -9.62 22.34
C ILE A 216 18.88 -8.40 21.42
N ARG A 217 18.96 -7.18 21.96
CA ARG A 217 18.81 -5.93 21.20
C ARG A 217 19.78 -5.88 20.02
N SER A 218 21.06 -6.18 20.25
CA SER A 218 22.08 -6.18 19.20
C SER A 218 21.79 -7.24 18.11
N THR A 219 21.35 -8.43 18.51
CA THR A 219 20.96 -9.51 17.58
C THR A 219 19.76 -9.10 16.73
N VAL A 220 18.73 -8.56 17.38
CA VAL A 220 17.51 -8.09 16.72
C VAL A 220 17.80 -6.94 15.74
N GLU A 221 18.69 -6.01 16.11
CA GLU A 221 19.11 -4.91 15.24
C GLU A 221 19.78 -5.41 13.96
N ILE A 222 20.67 -6.40 14.05
CA ILE A 222 21.32 -7.01 12.89
C ILE A 222 20.29 -7.65 11.96
N ILE A 223 19.37 -8.45 12.50
CA ILE A 223 18.34 -9.16 11.73
C ILE A 223 17.38 -8.14 11.09
N ALA A 224 16.85 -7.19 11.87
CA ALA A 224 15.91 -6.19 11.36
C ALA A 224 16.53 -5.33 10.24
N ARG A 225 17.81 -4.96 10.38
CA ARG A 225 18.56 -4.23 9.34
C ARG A 225 18.75 -5.06 8.07
N ALA A 226 19.10 -6.34 8.20
CA ALA A 226 19.30 -7.23 7.06
C ALA A 226 18.01 -7.37 6.23
N HIS A 227 16.86 -7.54 6.88
CA HIS A 227 15.56 -7.72 6.22
C HIS A 227 14.97 -6.41 5.70
N SER A 228 14.99 -5.33 6.48
CA SER A 228 14.43 -4.03 6.05
C SER A 228 15.25 -3.33 4.97
N GLY A 229 16.56 -3.59 4.91
CA GLY A 229 17.50 -2.88 4.03
C GLY A 229 17.75 -1.43 4.44
N LYS A 230 17.29 -0.99 5.63
CA LYS A 230 17.41 0.36 6.18
C LYS A 230 17.93 0.32 7.62
N ASN A 231 18.40 1.45 8.15
CA ASN A 231 18.64 1.58 9.57
C ASN A 231 17.30 1.52 10.33
N VAL A 232 17.15 0.52 11.18
CA VAL A 232 15.97 0.32 12.02
C VAL A 232 16.34 0.68 13.44
N GLN A 233 15.53 1.52 14.09
CA GLN A 233 15.68 1.78 15.52
C GLN A 233 15.17 0.55 16.29
N VAL A 234 15.98 0.04 17.20
CA VAL A 234 15.60 -1.04 18.12
C VAL A 234 15.72 -0.52 19.54
N VAL A 235 14.60 -0.44 20.23
CA VAL A 235 14.51 0.05 21.62
C VAL A 235 14.00 -1.03 22.55
N THR A 236 14.31 -0.86 23.83
CA THR A 236 13.88 -1.76 24.92
C THR A 236 12.75 -1.12 25.71
N SER A 237 11.83 -1.92 26.25
CA SER A 237 10.71 -1.44 27.03
C SER A 237 10.22 -2.49 28.02
N SER A 238 9.69 -2.02 29.16
CA SER A 238 8.92 -2.80 30.13
C SER A 238 7.66 -2.04 30.49
N ALA A 239 6.50 -2.63 30.20
CA ALA A 239 5.22 -2.05 30.63
C ALA A 239 5.01 -2.19 32.13
N VAL A 240 5.61 -3.20 32.78
CA VAL A 240 5.49 -3.46 34.22
C VAL A 240 6.32 -2.46 35.02
N ASP A 241 7.52 -2.13 34.55
CA ASP A 241 8.42 -1.17 35.21
C ASP A 241 8.21 0.26 34.70
N GLU A 242 7.21 0.50 33.84
CA GLU A 242 6.92 1.80 33.21
C GLU A 242 8.12 2.37 32.40
N GLU A 243 9.03 1.50 31.92
CA GLU A 243 10.16 1.89 31.09
C GLU A 243 9.71 2.05 29.63
N VAL A 244 9.13 3.22 29.31
CA VAL A 244 8.51 3.52 27.99
C VAL A 244 9.12 4.73 27.27
N ASP A 245 10.05 5.43 27.90
CA ASP A 245 10.64 6.69 27.38
C ASP A 245 11.23 6.51 25.99
N SER A 246 11.96 5.42 25.75
CA SER A 246 12.56 5.15 24.44
C SER A 246 11.54 4.94 23.32
N VAL A 247 10.36 4.41 23.65
CA VAL A 247 9.23 4.29 22.71
C VAL A 247 8.64 5.66 22.42
N MET A 248 8.50 6.49 23.46
CA MET A 248 8.02 7.87 23.32
C MET A 248 9.00 8.73 22.51
N ASP A 249 10.31 8.51 22.65
CA ASP A 249 11.32 9.21 21.83
C ASP A 249 11.14 8.91 20.34
N ILE A 250 10.87 7.64 19.97
CA ILE A 250 10.55 7.29 18.57
C ILE A 250 9.29 8.04 18.11
N LEU A 251 8.20 7.94 18.88
CA LEU A 251 6.93 8.60 18.53
C LEU A 251 7.07 10.11 18.43
N ASN A 252 7.89 10.71 19.30
CA ASN A 252 8.18 12.15 19.28
C ASN A 252 9.07 12.57 18.10
N GLY A 253 9.90 11.66 17.59
CA GLY A 253 10.74 11.88 16.42
C GLY A 253 10.01 11.70 15.07
N LEU A 254 8.76 11.23 15.07
CA LEU A 254 8.00 11.08 13.82
C LEU A 254 7.50 12.43 13.33
N GLU A 255 7.74 12.71 12.06
CA GLU A 255 7.25 13.89 11.36
C GLU A 255 6.16 13.51 10.36
N ALA A 256 4.90 13.77 10.73
CA ALA A 256 3.74 13.44 9.88
C ALA A 256 3.83 14.13 8.51
N ASP A 257 4.26 15.39 8.48
CA ASP A 257 4.39 16.16 7.24
C ASP A 257 5.38 15.53 6.25
N SER A 258 6.52 15.02 6.71
CA SER A 258 7.49 14.30 5.87
C SER A 258 6.93 13.00 5.29
N LEU A 259 6.08 12.30 6.05
CA LEU A 259 5.42 11.08 5.58
C LEU A 259 4.36 11.39 4.50
N VAL A 260 3.57 12.43 4.71
CA VAL A 260 2.60 12.94 3.72
C VAL A 260 3.31 13.38 2.45
N GLU A 261 4.43 14.10 2.57
CA GLU A 261 5.19 14.59 1.43
C GLU A 261 5.75 13.47 0.54
N ARG A 262 6.36 12.44 1.15
CA ARG A 262 6.85 11.27 0.40
C ARG A 262 5.75 10.56 -0.36
N ARG A 263 4.55 10.49 0.20
CA ARG A 263 3.43 9.77 -0.40
C ARG A 263 2.72 10.57 -1.47
N PHE A 264 2.43 11.83 -1.20
CA PHE A 264 1.55 12.64 -2.03
C PHE A 264 2.28 13.70 -2.88
N GLY A 265 3.56 13.97 -2.61
CA GLY A 265 4.32 14.99 -3.35
C GLY A 265 4.34 14.73 -4.86
N LYS A 266 4.65 13.47 -5.27
CA LYS A 266 4.62 13.10 -6.67
C LYS A 266 3.22 13.12 -7.29
N PRO A 267 2.16 12.52 -6.72
CA PRO A 267 0.80 12.65 -7.24
C PRO A 267 0.31 14.08 -7.41
N VAL A 268 0.62 14.98 -6.47
CA VAL A 268 0.28 16.41 -6.58
C VAL A 268 1.04 17.06 -7.73
N PHE A 269 2.33 16.77 -7.85
CA PHE A 269 3.16 17.25 -8.96
C PHE A 269 2.61 16.78 -10.31
N ASP A 270 2.32 15.48 -10.46
CA ASP A 270 1.85 14.88 -11.71
C ASP A 270 0.49 15.48 -12.16
N LEU A 271 -0.41 15.72 -11.22
CA LEU A 271 -1.69 16.37 -11.52
C LEU A 271 -1.49 17.78 -12.11
N ILE A 272 -0.66 18.62 -11.48
CA ILE A 272 -0.42 19.99 -11.94
C ILE A 272 0.36 19.99 -13.26
N ALA A 273 1.32 19.08 -13.43
CA ALA A 273 2.05 18.90 -14.70
C ALA A 273 1.12 18.48 -15.85
N GLY A 274 0.12 17.64 -15.57
CA GLY A 274 -0.94 17.30 -16.51
C GLY A 274 -1.74 18.52 -16.98
N TYR A 275 -2.08 19.44 -16.09
CA TYR A 275 -2.73 20.70 -16.45
C TYR A 275 -1.85 21.58 -17.35
N ILE A 276 -0.56 21.71 -17.00
CA ILE A 276 0.41 22.44 -17.82
C ILE A 276 0.51 21.85 -19.23
N SER A 277 0.62 20.53 -19.34
CA SER A 277 0.72 19.82 -20.63
C SER A 277 -0.51 20.08 -21.52
N ASP A 278 -1.73 20.04 -20.94
CA ASP A 278 -2.95 20.34 -21.70
C ASP A 278 -2.96 21.77 -22.25
N LEU A 279 -2.65 22.77 -21.41
CA LEU A 279 -2.63 24.16 -21.82
C LEU A 279 -1.53 24.44 -22.85
N GLN A 280 -0.36 23.80 -22.74
CA GLN A 280 0.72 23.93 -23.71
C GLN A 280 0.36 23.34 -25.08
N SER A 281 -0.33 22.19 -25.11
CA SER A 281 -0.82 21.63 -26.37
C SER A 281 -1.76 22.61 -27.09
N GLN A 282 -2.63 23.30 -26.36
CA GLN A 282 -3.49 24.35 -26.90
C GLN A 282 -2.69 25.54 -27.45
N ILE A 283 -1.65 26.00 -26.75
CA ILE A 283 -0.76 27.08 -27.22
C ILE A 283 -0.08 26.67 -28.54
N THR A 284 0.44 25.46 -28.60
CA THR A 284 1.11 24.93 -29.81
C THR A 284 0.14 24.93 -31.00
N LEU A 285 -1.07 24.40 -30.80
CA LEU A 285 -2.10 24.37 -31.85
C LEU A 285 -2.54 25.76 -32.31
N LEU A 286 -2.68 26.72 -31.38
CA LEU A 286 -2.98 28.12 -31.70
C LEU A 286 -1.90 28.82 -32.55
N ASN A 287 -0.65 28.37 -32.46
CA ASN A 287 0.46 28.83 -33.28
C ASN A 287 0.62 28.10 -34.64
N THR A 288 -0.14 27.04 -34.86
CA THR A 288 -0.07 26.18 -36.04
C THR A 288 -1.06 26.65 -37.12
N SER A 289 -0.77 26.45 -38.41
CA SER A 289 -1.71 26.76 -39.49
C SER A 289 -2.83 25.70 -39.57
N ASP A 290 -3.96 26.06 -40.17
CA ASP A 290 -5.14 25.16 -40.25
C ASP A 290 -4.87 23.92 -41.10
N SER A 291 -4.06 24.04 -42.17
CA SER A 291 -3.61 22.88 -42.98
C SER A 291 -2.76 21.93 -42.15
N ASP A 292 -1.86 22.46 -41.31
CA ASP A 292 -0.98 21.67 -40.45
C ASP A 292 -1.75 21.06 -39.25
N CYS A 293 -2.83 21.75 -38.79
CA CYS A 293 -3.75 21.18 -37.80
C CYS A 293 -4.46 19.93 -38.31
N LEU A 294 -4.93 19.94 -39.57
CA LEU A 294 -5.56 18.78 -40.20
C LEU A 294 -4.57 17.63 -40.45
N GLU A 295 -3.30 17.95 -40.80
CA GLU A 295 -2.26 16.95 -40.91
C GLU A 295 -1.96 16.30 -39.54
N LYS A 296 -1.83 17.12 -38.48
CA LYS A 296 -1.67 16.64 -37.10
C LYS A 296 -2.83 15.76 -36.64
N GLN A 297 -4.08 16.12 -37.00
CA GLN A 297 -5.25 15.31 -36.70
C GLN A 297 -5.19 13.92 -37.35
N THR A 298 -4.75 13.86 -38.60
CA THR A 298 -4.60 12.59 -39.31
C THR A 298 -3.52 11.72 -38.68
N LYS A 299 -2.35 12.29 -38.41
CA LYS A 299 -1.25 11.59 -37.73
C LYS A 299 -1.66 11.08 -36.36
N LEU A 300 -2.34 11.90 -35.55
CA LEU A 300 -2.81 11.49 -34.23
C LEU A 300 -3.76 10.28 -34.31
N LYS A 301 -4.64 10.25 -35.33
CA LYS A 301 -5.53 9.10 -35.53
C LYS A 301 -4.76 7.83 -35.90
N GLU A 302 -3.77 7.94 -36.80
CA GLU A 302 -2.92 6.82 -37.17
C GLU A 302 -2.11 6.28 -35.98
N GLU A 303 -1.52 7.16 -35.17
CA GLU A 303 -0.80 6.80 -33.95
C GLU A 303 -1.71 6.16 -32.87
N HIS A 304 -2.95 6.67 -32.72
CA HIS A 304 -3.92 6.06 -31.83
C HIS A 304 -4.28 4.62 -32.27
N GLU A 305 -4.56 4.40 -33.55
CA GLU A 305 -4.85 3.06 -34.09
C GLU A 305 -3.65 2.13 -33.91
N ALA A 306 -2.43 2.63 -34.14
CA ALA A 306 -1.18 1.88 -33.91
C ALA A 306 -0.97 1.54 -32.43
N ALA A 307 -1.24 2.48 -31.53
CA ALA A 307 -1.10 2.26 -30.09
C ALA A 307 -2.08 1.20 -29.55
N ILE A 308 -3.33 1.22 -30.00
CA ILE A 308 -4.31 0.19 -29.64
C ILE A 308 -3.90 -1.19 -30.18
N ALA A 309 -3.36 -1.26 -31.40
CA ALA A 309 -2.84 -2.50 -31.96
C ALA A 309 -1.61 -3.02 -31.16
N ALA A 310 -0.68 -2.11 -30.83
CA ALA A 310 0.50 -2.44 -30.03
C ALA A 310 0.13 -2.90 -28.61
N LEU A 311 -0.91 -2.30 -28.00
CA LEU A 311 -1.42 -2.74 -26.70
C LEU A 311 -1.91 -4.20 -26.77
N GLN A 312 -2.67 -4.55 -27.80
CA GLN A 312 -3.17 -5.91 -28.00
C GLN A 312 -2.02 -6.92 -28.29
N GLU A 313 -1.05 -6.53 -29.12
CA GLU A 313 0.12 -7.36 -29.42
C GLU A 313 0.94 -7.64 -28.16
N ARG A 314 1.26 -6.61 -27.37
CA ARG A 314 2.03 -6.75 -26.11
C ARG A 314 1.29 -7.56 -25.05
N SER A 315 -0.04 -7.42 -24.95
CA SER A 315 -0.85 -8.27 -24.08
C SER A 315 -0.77 -9.75 -24.47
N HIS A 316 -0.63 -10.04 -25.78
CA HIS A 316 -0.46 -11.39 -26.30
C HIS A 316 0.96 -11.94 -26.15
N GLU A 317 1.99 -11.08 -26.25
CA GLU A 317 3.40 -11.44 -26.12
C GLU A 317 3.84 -11.62 -24.67
N ALA A 318 3.09 -11.01 -23.73
CA ALA A 318 3.35 -11.17 -22.30
C ALA A 318 3.30 -12.64 -21.88
N GLN A 319 4.04 -12.96 -20.81
CA GLN A 319 4.09 -14.32 -20.29
C GLN A 319 2.67 -14.93 -20.17
N PRO A 320 2.46 -16.17 -20.67
CA PRO A 320 1.15 -16.83 -20.55
C PRO A 320 0.66 -16.91 -19.12
N LEU A 321 -0.63 -16.68 -18.89
CA LEU A 321 -1.25 -16.72 -17.56
C LEU A 321 -0.90 -18.00 -16.79
N ALA A 322 -0.90 -19.15 -17.45
CA ALA A 322 -0.53 -20.43 -16.85
C ALA A 322 0.92 -20.46 -16.32
N GLY A 323 1.85 -19.76 -16.98
CA GLY A 323 3.22 -19.60 -16.53
C GLY A 323 3.30 -18.77 -15.26
N SER A 324 2.73 -17.57 -15.27
CA SER A 324 2.68 -16.68 -14.08
C SER A 324 2.03 -17.35 -12.88
N VAL A 325 0.94 -18.09 -13.08
CA VAL A 325 0.29 -18.86 -11.99
C VAL A 325 1.23 -19.94 -11.45
N GLN A 326 1.94 -20.64 -12.34
CA GLN A 326 2.85 -21.71 -11.93
C GLN A 326 4.06 -21.16 -11.16
N ASP A 327 4.59 -19.99 -11.56
CA ASP A 327 5.72 -19.36 -10.89
C ASP A 327 5.36 -18.94 -9.45
N VAL A 328 4.19 -18.35 -9.24
CA VAL A 328 3.69 -18.05 -7.89
C VAL A 328 3.52 -19.32 -7.05
N LEU A 329 3.02 -20.42 -7.64
CA LEU A 329 2.84 -21.69 -6.92
C LEU A 329 4.17 -22.35 -6.59
N ASN A 330 5.17 -22.26 -7.46
CA ASN A 330 6.52 -22.77 -7.22
C ASN A 330 7.18 -22.01 -6.05
N ASP A 331 7.09 -20.69 -6.04
CA ASP A 331 7.64 -19.87 -4.95
C ASP A 331 7.02 -20.24 -3.60
N VAL A 332 5.72 -20.52 -3.56
CA VAL A 332 5.02 -21.00 -2.35
C VAL A 332 5.50 -22.40 -1.94
N GLU A 333 5.63 -23.32 -2.90
CA GLU A 333 6.11 -24.67 -2.64
C GLU A 333 7.52 -24.64 -2.04
N ASP A 334 8.42 -23.85 -2.65
CA ASP A 334 9.80 -23.70 -2.20
C ASP A 334 9.84 -23.11 -0.77
N ALA A 335 9.08 -22.07 -0.49
CA ALA A 335 9.02 -21.48 0.85
C ALA A 335 8.49 -22.45 1.92
N LEU A 336 7.52 -23.29 1.59
CA LEU A 336 7.04 -24.33 2.51
C LEU A 336 8.09 -25.40 2.77
N ARG A 337 8.84 -25.81 1.73
CA ARG A 337 9.92 -26.79 1.84
C ARG A 337 11.11 -26.25 2.62
N ASP A 338 11.49 -25.00 2.39
CA ASP A 338 12.58 -24.33 3.12
C ASP A 338 12.30 -24.20 4.63
N ASN A 339 11.02 -24.12 5.00
CA ASN A 339 10.56 -24.06 6.40
C ASN A 339 10.09 -25.40 6.97
N GLU A 340 10.32 -26.52 6.27
CA GLU A 340 9.84 -27.85 6.64
C GLU A 340 10.17 -28.23 8.09
N GLU A 341 11.41 -28.05 8.54
CA GLU A 341 11.84 -28.41 9.90
C GLU A 341 11.05 -27.64 10.97
N ASN A 342 10.81 -26.35 10.75
CA ASN A 342 10.03 -25.53 11.68
C ASN A 342 8.59 -26.06 11.81
N PHE A 343 7.98 -26.45 10.70
CA PHE A 343 6.63 -27.06 10.69
C PHE A 343 6.61 -28.43 11.34
N VAL A 344 7.61 -29.26 11.06
CA VAL A 344 7.75 -30.60 11.67
C VAL A 344 7.88 -30.51 13.18
N ASP A 345 8.75 -29.61 13.67
CA ASP A 345 8.94 -29.38 15.10
C ASP A 345 7.69 -28.83 15.77
N TYR A 346 6.98 -27.92 15.11
CA TYR A 346 5.72 -27.40 15.61
C TYR A 346 4.65 -28.47 15.74
N ILE A 347 4.42 -29.25 14.68
CA ILE A 347 3.44 -30.34 14.65
C ILE A 347 3.78 -31.40 15.72
N PHE A 348 5.06 -31.72 15.89
CA PHE A 348 5.51 -32.66 16.90
C PHE A 348 5.23 -32.16 18.32
N SER A 349 5.58 -30.90 18.60
CA SER A 349 5.43 -30.28 19.92
C SER A 349 3.96 -29.95 20.26
N ASN A 350 3.14 -29.64 19.26
CA ASN A 350 1.76 -29.15 19.41
C ASN A 350 0.77 -29.97 18.54
N PRO A 351 0.67 -31.27 18.72
CA PRO A 351 -0.03 -32.15 17.76
C PRO A 351 -1.56 -31.94 17.65
N LYS A 352 -2.14 -31.09 18.50
CA LYS A 352 -3.58 -30.75 18.48
C LYS A 352 -3.85 -29.27 18.14
N ASP A 353 -2.80 -28.46 18.04
CA ASP A 353 -2.93 -27.04 17.77
C ASP A 353 -2.97 -26.75 16.26
N THR A 354 -4.14 -26.98 15.68
CA THR A 354 -4.38 -26.68 14.26
C THR A 354 -4.42 -25.18 13.97
N ALA A 355 -4.82 -24.36 14.94
CA ALA A 355 -4.89 -22.91 14.79
C ALA A 355 -3.49 -22.28 14.70
N GLY A 356 -2.58 -22.68 15.60
CA GLY A 356 -1.20 -22.22 15.57
C GLY A 356 -0.44 -22.72 14.33
N LEU A 357 -0.69 -23.94 13.86
CA LEU A 357 -0.10 -24.41 12.59
C LEU A 357 -0.63 -23.60 11.40
N ASN A 358 -1.92 -23.28 11.38
CA ASN A 358 -2.50 -22.43 10.35
C ASN A 358 -1.84 -21.03 10.35
N ALA A 359 -1.66 -20.45 11.54
CA ALA A 359 -0.97 -19.16 11.68
C ALA A 359 0.46 -19.19 11.11
N GLN A 360 1.23 -20.25 11.40
CA GLN A 360 2.58 -20.41 10.85
C GLN A 360 2.57 -20.58 9.33
N LEU A 361 1.68 -21.41 8.79
CA LEU A 361 1.54 -21.57 7.34
C LEU A 361 1.18 -20.22 6.67
N MET A 362 0.23 -19.49 7.22
CA MET A 362 -0.16 -18.19 6.69
C MET A 362 0.96 -17.15 6.80
N SER A 363 1.72 -17.13 7.89
CA SER A 363 2.86 -16.22 8.03
C SER A 363 4.00 -16.52 7.04
N THR A 364 4.13 -17.76 6.59
CA THR A 364 5.11 -18.17 5.56
C THR A 364 4.59 -17.87 4.15
N ILE A 365 3.33 -18.22 3.85
CA ILE A 365 2.76 -18.14 2.50
C ILE A 365 2.45 -16.70 2.09
N ARG A 366 1.89 -15.89 3.00
CA ARG A 366 1.41 -14.55 2.68
C ARG A 366 2.47 -13.64 2.05
N PRO A 367 3.69 -13.47 2.62
CA PRO A 367 4.71 -12.62 2.03
C PRO A 367 5.21 -13.15 0.69
N VAL A 368 5.26 -14.47 0.51
CA VAL A 368 5.69 -15.11 -0.73
C VAL A 368 4.68 -14.86 -1.84
N VAL A 369 3.38 -15.10 -1.59
CA VAL A 369 2.31 -14.82 -2.55
C VAL A 369 2.30 -13.33 -2.90
N ALA A 370 2.45 -12.44 -1.91
CA ALA A 370 2.52 -11.00 -2.15
C ALA A 370 3.66 -10.63 -3.11
N ASN A 371 4.85 -11.19 -2.87
CA ASN A 371 6.03 -10.96 -3.70
C ASN A 371 5.87 -11.44 -5.12
N SER A 372 5.44 -12.67 -5.24
CA SER A 372 5.32 -13.30 -6.54
C SER A 372 4.23 -12.63 -7.37
N LEU A 373 3.07 -12.31 -6.77
CA LEU A 373 2.03 -11.54 -7.46
C LEU A 373 2.52 -10.13 -7.85
N GLN A 374 3.25 -9.45 -6.97
CA GLN A 374 3.80 -8.13 -7.30
C GLN A 374 4.79 -8.20 -8.46
N ARG A 375 5.65 -9.22 -8.51
CA ARG A 375 6.58 -9.47 -9.62
C ARG A 375 5.81 -9.72 -10.91
N GLU A 376 4.93 -10.72 -10.94
CA GLU A 376 4.19 -11.14 -12.13
C GLU A 376 3.31 -10.03 -12.73
N ILE A 377 2.60 -9.31 -11.84
CA ILE A 377 1.74 -8.19 -12.25
C ILE A 377 2.56 -6.97 -12.62
N GLY A 378 3.70 -6.74 -11.92
CA GLY A 378 4.64 -5.67 -12.22
C GLY A 378 5.24 -5.84 -13.61
N GLU A 379 5.78 -7.00 -13.95
CA GLU A 379 6.31 -7.33 -15.26
C GLU A 379 5.26 -7.15 -16.37
N TYR A 380 4.04 -7.63 -16.15
CA TYR A 380 2.94 -7.42 -17.08
C TYR A 380 2.63 -5.94 -17.27
N SER A 381 2.56 -5.17 -16.18
CA SER A 381 2.30 -3.73 -16.22
C SER A 381 3.39 -2.94 -16.95
N GLU A 382 4.66 -3.33 -16.82
CA GLU A 382 5.77 -2.71 -17.56
C GLU A 382 5.63 -2.94 -19.07
N VAL A 383 5.30 -4.17 -19.47
CA VAL A 383 5.08 -4.52 -20.88
C VAL A 383 3.91 -3.71 -21.46
N ILE A 384 2.78 -3.66 -20.78
CA ILE A 384 1.60 -2.92 -21.22
C ILE A 384 1.82 -1.41 -21.16
N GLY A 385 2.44 -0.90 -20.09
CA GLY A 385 2.75 0.51 -19.92
C GLY A 385 3.68 1.07 -20.98
N SER A 386 4.55 0.23 -21.59
CA SER A 386 5.40 0.65 -22.69
C SER A 386 4.59 1.07 -23.93
N ALA A 387 3.42 0.48 -24.21
CA ALA A 387 2.55 0.91 -25.31
C ALA A 387 1.95 2.31 -25.06
N VAL A 388 1.57 2.60 -23.82
CA VAL A 388 1.07 3.92 -23.42
C VAL A 388 2.17 4.98 -23.56
N ASN A 389 3.38 4.65 -23.13
CA ASN A 389 4.52 5.57 -23.22
C ASN A 389 4.91 5.86 -24.68
N ASP A 390 4.90 4.86 -25.55
CA ASP A 390 5.19 5.06 -26.97
C ASP A 390 4.14 5.97 -27.62
N PHE A 391 2.86 5.79 -27.29
CA PHE A 391 1.79 6.68 -27.75
C PHE A 391 1.98 8.11 -27.23
N SER A 392 2.27 8.29 -25.95
CA SER A 392 2.53 9.61 -25.37
C SER A 392 3.77 10.28 -26.00
N ALA A 393 4.81 9.52 -26.34
CA ALA A 393 5.98 10.04 -27.05
C ALA A 393 5.63 10.47 -28.48
N SER A 394 4.90 9.64 -29.24
CA SER A 394 4.44 9.98 -30.59
C SER A 394 3.51 11.19 -30.61
N THR A 395 2.59 11.29 -29.66
CA THR A 395 1.71 12.48 -29.55
C THR A 395 2.51 13.74 -29.23
N LYS A 396 3.51 13.62 -28.36
CA LYS A 396 4.42 14.74 -28.06
C LYS A 396 5.14 15.22 -29.33
N ASP A 397 5.72 14.31 -30.11
CA ASP A 397 6.42 14.63 -31.37
C ASP A 397 5.50 15.30 -32.39
N ILE A 398 4.22 14.93 -32.45
CA ILE A 398 3.23 15.58 -33.33
C ILE A 398 2.95 17.03 -32.91
N PHE A 399 2.95 17.33 -31.61
CA PHE A 399 2.54 18.64 -31.09
C PHE A 399 3.70 19.56 -30.69
N GLU A 400 4.93 19.07 -30.50
CA GLU A 400 6.10 19.90 -30.24
C GLU A 400 6.74 20.35 -31.58
N THR A 401 6.58 21.64 -31.89
CA THR A 401 7.31 22.32 -32.93
C THR A 401 7.99 23.55 -32.33
N ASP A 402 9.26 23.45 -32.06
CA ASP A 402 10.31 24.45 -31.84
C ASP A 402 11.05 24.32 -30.51
N GLN A 403 12.33 23.94 -30.65
CA GLN A 403 13.22 23.56 -29.54
C GLN A 403 13.76 24.73 -28.70
N SER A 404 13.42 25.98 -28.96
CA SER A 404 14.16 27.13 -28.39
C SER A 404 13.68 27.63 -27.02
N ASN A 405 12.52 27.16 -26.50
CA ASN A 405 12.00 27.56 -25.18
C ASN A 405 11.70 26.37 -24.24
N VAL A 406 12.09 25.18 -24.60
CA VAL A 406 11.60 23.90 -24.02
C VAL A 406 12.64 23.24 -23.09
N GLU A 407 13.94 23.61 -23.15
CA GLU A 407 14.97 22.93 -22.34
C GLU A 407 14.71 22.92 -20.82
N THR A 408 14.05 23.96 -20.29
CA THR A 408 13.70 24.00 -18.86
C THR A 408 12.41 23.22 -18.54
N LEU A 409 11.53 23.04 -19.52
CA LEU A 409 10.27 22.31 -19.38
C LEU A 409 10.40 20.85 -19.76
N THR A 410 11.27 20.52 -20.73
CA THR A 410 11.52 19.13 -21.15
C THR A 410 12.04 18.31 -19.98
N ASN A 411 12.86 18.89 -19.09
CA ASN A 411 13.30 18.21 -17.88
C ASN A 411 12.18 18.04 -16.84
N VAL A 412 11.23 18.99 -16.73
CA VAL A 412 10.10 18.90 -15.79
C VAL A 412 9.00 18.01 -16.34
N VAL A 413 8.69 18.10 -17.63
CA VAL A 413 7.60 17.34 -18.27
C VAL A 413 8.08 15.94 -18.72
N SER A 414 9.35 15.76 -19.13
CA SER A 414 9.87 14.42 -19.44
C SER A 414 10.06 13.56 -18.20
N GLU A 415 10.42 14.17 -17.06
CA GLU A 415 10.36 13.48 -15.76
C GLU A 415 8.92 13.17 -15.34
N SER A 416 7.91 13.89 -15.86
CA SER A 416 6.49 13.71 -15.55
C SER A 416 5.75 12.78 -16.54
N ILE A 417 6.24 12.60 -17.78
CA ILE A 417 5.65 11.68 -18.77
C ILE A 417 6.12 10.23 -18.56
N VAL A 418 7.31 10.03 -18.00
CA VAL A 418 7.78 8.73 -17.48
C VAL A 418 6.87 8.12 -16.37
N PRO A 419 5.99 8.86 -15.69
CA PRO A 419 5.13 8.31 -14.66
C PRO A 419 3.88 7.57 -15.11
N MET A 420 3.53 7.45 -16.39
CA MET A 420 2.41 6.56 -16.74
C MET A 420 2.73 5.09 -16.45
N VAL A 421 4.00 4.67 -16.56
CA VAL A 421 4.45 3.39 -15.99
C VAL A 421 4.39 3.40 -14.46
N GLY A 422 4.70 4.54 -13.83
CA GLY A 422 4.58 4.73 -12.37
C GLY A 422 3.14 4.74 -11.86
N VAL A 423 2.17 5.20 -12.64
CA VAL A 423 0.73 5.08 -12.31
C VAL A 423 0.30 3.62 -12.34
N GLY A 424 0.77 2.81 -13.29
CA GLY A 424 0.56 1.36 -13.29
C GLY A 424 1.12 0.71 -12.01
N LEU A 425 2.37 1.01 -11.63
CA LEU A 425 3.00 0.47 -10.41
C LEU A 425 2.36 0.99 -9.12
N SER A 426 2.04 2.27 -9.01
CA SER A 426 1.36 2.82 -7.83
C SER A 426 -0.08 2.30 -7.71
N THR A 427 -0.75 2.07 -8.84
CA THR A 427 -2.08 1.46 -8.90
C THR A 427 -2.00 -0.02 -8.49
N ILE A 428 -0.99 -0.78 -8.97
CA ILE A 428 -0.73 -2.17 -8.57
C ILE A 428 -0.47 -2.27 -7.07
N LEU A 429 0.36 -1.39 -6.52
CA LEU A 429 0.63 -1.35 -5.07
C LEU A 429 -0.63 -1.06 -4.26
N SER A 430 -1.57 -0.26 -4.77
CA SER A 430 -2.84 0.02 -4.10
C SER A 430 -3.85 -1.14 -4.16
N PHE A 431 -3.74 -2.05 -5.15
CA PHE A 431 -4.61 -3.23 -5.29
C PHE A 431 -4.06 -4.50 -4.64
N LEU A 432 -2.75 -4.56 -4.41
CA LEU A 432 -2.09 -5.76 -3.85
C LEU A 432 -2.73 -6.25 -2.54
N PRO A 433 -3.12 -5.39 -1.59
CA PRO A 433 -3.82 -5.83 -0.38
C PRO A 433 -5.19 -6.46 -0.65
N ARG A 434 -5.96 -5.93 -1.61
CA ARG A 434 -7.22 -6.55 -2.05
C ARG A 434 -6.99 -7.90 -2.70
N LEU A 435 -5.97 -7.99 -3.56
CA LEU A 435 -5.53 -9.23 -4.19
C LEU A 435 -5.14 -10.28 -3.16
N LEU A 436 -4.34 -9.92 -2.17
CA LEU A 436 -3.96 -10.81 -1.09
C LEU A 436 -5.18 -11.28 -0.30
N GLY A 437 -6.13 -10.41 0.02
CA GLY A 437 -7.39 -10.77 0.67
C GLY A 437 -8.20 -11.79 -0.14
N THR A 438 -8.29 -11.62 -1.47
CA THR A 438 -9.02 -12.56 -2.36
C THR A 438 -8.31 -13.88 -2.57
N VAL A 439 -6.98 -13.90 -2.54
CA VAL A 439 -6.16 -15.12 -2.70
C VAL A 439 -6.07 -15.90 -1.38
N LEU A 440 -5.79 -15.22 -0.28
CA LEU A 440 -5.49 -15.84 1.00
C LEU A 440 -6.73 -16.09 1.87
N GLY A 441 -7.81 -15.34 1.67
CA GLY A 441 -9.05 -15.49 2.42
C GLY A 441 -9.65 -16.90 2.35
N PRO A 442 -9.88 -17.44 1.14
CA PRO A 442 -10.37 -18.81 0.99
C PRO A 442 -9.43 -19.89 1.56
N ILE A 443 -8.11 -19.60 1.65
CA ILE A 443 -7.10 -20.54 2.16
C ILE A 443 -7.23 -20.72 3.66
N ALA A 444 -7.45 -19.64 4.42
CA ALA A 444 -7.67 -19.74 5.85
C ALA A 444 -8.87 -20.64 6.18
N THR A 445 -9.94 -20.58 5.37
CA THR A 445 -11.11 -21.45 5.48
C THR A 445 -10.80 -22.90 5.11
N LEU A 446 -9.97 -23.12 4.08
CA LEU A 446 -9.55 -24.45 3.64
C LEU A 446 -8.69 -25.14 4.70
N PHE A 447 -7.81 -24.43 5.35
CA PHE A 447 -6.98 -24.98 6.42
C PHE A 447 -7.78 -25.36 7.65
N THR A 448 -8.83 -24.62 8.02
CA THR A 448 -9.71 -25.02 9.12
C THR A 448 -10.45 -26.34 8.86
N THR A 449 -10.64 -26.70 7.59
CA THR A 449 -11.31 -27.95 7.19
C THR A 449 -10.35 -29.10 6.89
N ILE A 450 -9.20 -28.83 6.27
CA ILE A 450 -8.25 -29.86 5.82
C ILE A 450 -7.23 -30.23 6.90
N LEU A 451 -6.68 -29.24 7.62
CA LEU A 451 -5.66 -29.45 8.63
C LEU A 451 -6.09 -30.41 9.75
N PRO A 452 -7.32 -30.33 10.33
CA PRO A 452 -7.72 -31.25 11.39
C PRO A 452 -7.71 -32.71 10.95
N SER A 453 -8.11 -32.99 9.69
CA SER A 453 -8.11 -34.35 9.16
C SER A 453 -6.70 -34.86 8.88
N LEU A 454 -5.82 -34.01 8.36
CA LEU A 454 -4.43 -34.35 8.08
C LEU A 454 -3.63 -34.56 9.37
N ILE A 455 -3.82 -33.71 10.37
CA ILE A 455 -3.14 -33.81 11.67
C ILE A 455 -3.71 -34.99 12.46
N GLY A 456 -5.02 -35.21 12.42
CA GLY A 456 -5.65 -36.39 13.05
C GLY A 456 -5.08 -37.72 12.53
N ASP A 457 -4.88 -37.83 11.22
CA ASP A 457 -4.22 -38.98 10.59
C ASP A 457 -2.72 -39.09 10.90
N LEU A 458 -2.06 -37.93 11.07
CA LEU A 458 -0.64 -37.84 11.47
C LEU A 458 -0.44 -38.26 12.92
N VAL A 459 -1.22 -37.66 13.83
CA VAL A 459 -1.10 -37.84 15.29
C VAL A 459 -1.60 -39.23 15.73
N GLY A 460 -2.66 -39.74 15.12
CA GLY A 460 -3.19 -41.08 15.42
C GLY A 460 -2.23 -42.23 15.06
N LYS A 461 -1.20 -41.96 14.27
CA LYS A 461 -0.18 -42.91 13.82
C LYS A 461 1.22 -42.62 14.33
N LEU A 462 1.38 -41.65 15.24
CA LEU A 462 2.66 -41.36 15.93
C LEU A 462 3.02 -42.43 16.96
N ILE A 463 3.00 -43.69 16.55
CA ILE A 463 3.48 -44.81 17.33
C ILE A 463 4.90 -45.09 16.85
N GLY A 464 5.87 -44.59 17.57
CA GLY A 464 7.30 -44.84 17.33
C GLY A 464 8.08 -44.78 18.63
N PRO A 465 9.18 -45.55 18.77
CA PRO A 465 9.92 -45.68 20.03
C PRO A 465 10.76 -44.46 20.36
N ASN A 466 11.02 -43.55 19.44
CA ASN A 466 11.80 -42.34 19.66
C ASN A 466 11.30 -41.11 18.88
N GLU A 467 11.72 -39.93 19.28
CA GLU A 467 11.37 -38.62 18.73
C GLU A 467 11.73 -38.50 17.23
N GLU A 468 12.94 -38.93 16.86
CA GLU A 468 13.46 -38.85 15.50
C GLU A 468 12.60 -39.61 14.50
N GLU A 469 12.14 -40.82 14.83
CA GLU A 469 11.25 -41.59 13.95
C GLU A 469 9.87 -40.96 13.81
N GLN A 470 9.37 -40.30 14.85
CA GLN A 470 8.10 -39.58 14.80
C GLN A 470 8.22 -38.33 13.95
N LYS A 471 9.25 -37.53 14.11
CA LYS A 471 9.54 -36.37 13.26
C LYS A 471 9.77 -36.77 11.80
N ALA A 472 10.48 -37.86 11.53
CA ALA A 472 10.66 -38.37 10.16
C ALA A 472 9.33 -38.73 9.47
N LYS A 473 8.37 -39.31 10.20
CA LYS A 473 7.03 -39.60 9.66
C LYS A 473 6.23 -38.32 9.38
N ILE A 474 6.32 -37.33 10.26
CA ILE A 474 5.70 -36.00 10.06
C ILE A 474 6.29 -35.35 8.80
N ARG A 475 7.62 -35.34 8.67
CA ARG A 475 8.34 -34.77 7.52
C ARG A 475 7.88 -35.37 6.20
N VAL A 476 7.84 -36.69 6.11
CA VAL A 476 7.37 -37.37 4.90
C VAL A 476 5.95 -36.93 4.52
N LYS A 477 5.02 -36.90 5.47
CA LYS A 477 3.64 -36.48 5.17
C LYS A 477 3.50 -35.00 4.89
N PHE A 478 4.28 -34.17 5.58
CA PHE A 478 4.34 -32.73 5.29
C PHE A 478 4.72 -32.52 3.81
N SER A 479 5.86 -33.06 3.38
CA SER A 479 6.36 -32.91 2.01
C SER A 479 5.46 -33.56 0.96
N THR A 480 4.90 -34.76 1.21
CA THR A 480 4.18 -35.52 0.18
C THR A 480 2.70 -35.19 0.10
N GLU A 481 2.06 -34.79 1.21
CA GLU A 481 0.62 -34.58 1.25
C GLU A 481 0.23 -33.11 1.53
N LEU A 482 0.84 -32.49 2.57
CA LEU A 482 0.40 -31.16 3.02
C LEU A 482 0.79 -30.09 2.03
N VAL A 483 2.05 -30.04 1.63
CA VAL A 483 2.57 -29.04 0.68
C VAL A 483 1.75 -29.08 -0.61
N GLY A 484 1.56 -30.26 -1.21
CA GLY A 484 0.79 -30.39 -2.45
C GLY A 484 -0.67 -29.97 -2.32
N LYS A 485 -1.32 -30.22 -1.17
CA LYS A 485 -2.71 -29.79 -0.93
C LYS A 485 -2.80 -28.27 -0.77
N VAL A 486 -1.86 -27.67 -0.06
CA VAL A 486 -1.78 -26.22 0.11
C VAL A 486 -1.61 -25.56 -1.25
N VAL A 487 -0.59 -25.92 -2.02
CA VAL A 487 -0.30 -25.36 -3.35
C VAL A 487 -1.48 -25.50 -4.30
N ASN A 488 -2.10 -26.70 -4.35
CA ASN A 488 -3.27 -26.91 -5.21
C ASN A 488 -4.49 -26.08 -4.80
N SER A 489 -4.66 -25.79 -3.51
CA SER A 489 -5.77 -24.97 -3.02
C SER A 489 -5.65 -23.50 -3.41
N LEU A 490 -4.41 -23.02 -3.63
CA LEU A 490 -4.11 -21.65 -4.04
C LEU A 490 -4.37 -21.39 -5.52
N ARG A 491 -4.19 -22.40 -6.37
CA ARG A 491 -4.17 -22.26 -7.83
C ARG A 491 -5.32 -21.43 -8.39
N GLY A 492 -6.56 -21.80 -8.08
CA GLY A 492 -7.74 -21.14 -8.64
C GLY A 492 -7.87 -19.67 -8.21
N ASN A 493 -7.45 -19.35 -6.99
CA ASN A 493 -7.51 -17.99 -6.46
C ASN A 493 -6.40 -17.12 -7.07
N ILE A 494 -5.18 -17.66 -7.22
CA ILE A 494 -4.07 -16.99 -7.88
C ILE A 494 -4.39 -16.72 -9.35
N GLU A 495 -4.90 -17.73 -10.08
CA GLU A 495 -5.30 -17.60 -11.47
C GLU A 495 -6.34 -16.50 -11.67
N LYS A 496 -7.38 -16.51 -10.84
CA LYS A 496 -8.40 -15.46 -10.85
C LYS A 496 -7.81 -14.09 -10.57
N ALA A 497 -6.98 -13.97 -9.54
CA ALA A 497 -6.38 -12.71 -9.14
C ALA A 497 -5.51 -12.10 -10.24
N ILE A 498 -4.64 -12.91 -10.88
CA ILE A 498 -3.80 -12.45 -11.99
C ILE A 498 -4.67 -12.08 -13.20
N THR A 499 -5.70 -12.87 -13.52
CA THR A 499 -6.62 -12.59 -14.63
C THR A 499 -7.35 -11.29 -14.46
N ASP A 500 -7.97 -11.09 -13.30
CA ASP A 500 -8.73 -9.87 -12.99
C ASP A 500 -7.83 -8.63 -13.05
N GLN A 501 -6.60 -8.75 -12.53
CA GLN A 501 -5.67 -7.64 -12.50
C GLN A 501 -5.08 -7.29 -13.89
N ARG A 502 -4.76 -8.29 -14.71
CA ARG A 502 -4.33 -8.05 -16.09
C ARG A 502 -5.42 -7.35 -16.90
N ALA A 503 -6.67 -7.81 -16.76
CA ALA A 503 -7.80 -7.18 -17.43
C ALA A 503 -7.99 -5.70 -17.00
N GLU A 504 -7.76 -5.41 -15.73
CA GLU A 504 -7.82 -4.02 -15.23
C GLU A 504 -6.67 -3.16 -15.77
N ILE A 505 -5.45 -3.70 -15.84
CA ILE A 505 -4.29 -3.01 -16.43
C ILE A 505 -4.54 -2.71 -17.91
N ASP A 506 -5.04 -3.68 -18.69
CA ASP A 506 -5.35 -3.49 -20.11
C ASP A 506 -6.43 -2.42 -20.31
N GLN A 507 -7.48 -2.45 -19.47
CA GLN A 507 -8.55 -1.46 -19.52
C GLN A 507 -8.05 -0.05 -19.18
N GLN A 508 -7.20 0.06 -18.16
CA GLN A 508 -6.61 1.35 -17.76
C GLN A 508 -5.68 1.89 -18.86
N ALA A 509 -4.79 1.04 -19.39
CA ALA A 509 -3.89 1.43 -20.47
C ALA A 509 -4.66 1.92 -21.70
N LYS A 510 -5.71 1.18 -22.09
CA LYS A 510 -6.61 1.59 -23.18
C LYS A 510 -7.31 2.91 -22.88
N SER A 511 -7.84 3.08 -21.69
CA SER A 511 -8.49 4.34 -21.28
C SER A 511 -7.52 5.52 -21.35
N LEU A 512 -6.26 5.34 -20.92
CA LEU A 512 -5.24 6.38 -21.00
C LEU A 512 -4.93 6.79 -22.44
N ILE A 513 -4.76 5.81 -23.34
CA ILE A 513 -4.56 6.06 -24.79
C ILE A 513 -5.78 6.79 -25.39
N ASP A 514 -6.99 6.31 -25.11
CA ASP A 514 -8.24 6.88 -25.62
C ASP A 514 -8.46 8.32 -25.10
N ASP A 515 -8.23 8.54 -23.81
CA ASP A 515 -8.37 9.85 -23.15
C ASP A 515 -7.37 10.87 -23.70
N GLU A 516 -6.11 10.45 -23.87
CA GLU A 516 -5.07 11.33 -24.42
C GLU A 516 -5.36 11.67 -25.89
N ASN A 517 -5.73 10.68 -26.72
CA ASN A 517 -6.17 10.91 -28.08
C ASN A 517 -7.36 11.88 -28.14
N LYS A 518 -8.40 11.65 -27.34
CA LYS A 518 -9.58 12.49 -27.29
C LYS A 518 -9.27 13.93 -26.89
N LYS A 519 -8.42 14.10 -25.88
CA LYS A 519 -7.95 15.42 -25.43
C LYS A 519 -7.34 16.23 -26.60
N TYR A 520 -6.44 15.62 -27.36
CA TYR A 520 -5.80 16.30 -28.49
C TYR A 520 -6.77 16.51 -29.65
N GLN A 521 -7.65 15.56 -29.95
CA GLN A 521 -8.70 15.71 -30.97
C GLN A 521 -9.64 16.88 -30.65
N ASP A 522 -10.08 16.98 -29.41
CA ASP A 522 -10.97 18.05 -28.96
C ASP A 522 -10.28 19.42 -29.00
N ASN A 523 -8.98 19.49 -28.63
CA ASN A 523 -8.19 20.71 -28.77
C ASN A 523 -8.03 21.14 -30.23
N ILE A 524 -7.77 20.22 -31.16
CA ILE A 524 -7.71 20.51 -32.60
C ILE A 524 -9.06 21.03 -33.10
N ASN A 525 -10.15 20.31 -32.77
CA ASN A 525 -11.50 20.68 -33.21
C ASN A 525 -11.91 22.05 -32.68
N ALA A 526 -11.62 22.36 -31.42
CA ALA A 526 -11.93 23.67 -30.84
C ALA A 526 -11.15 24.79 -31.55
N ILE A 527 -9.92 24.59 -31.96
CA ILE A 527 -9.09 25.56 -32.64
C ILE A 527 -9.54 25.75 -34.09
N LEU A 528 -9.87 24.68 -34.80
CA LEU A 528 -10.43 24.77 -36.17
C LEU A 528 -11.79 25.49 -36.18
N GLN A 529 -12.61 25.37 -35.14
CA GLN A 529 -13.85 26.13 -35.00
C GLN A 529 -13.64 27.62 -34.68
N GLU A 530 -12.52 27.98 -34.05
CA GLU A 530 -12.13 29.37 -33.75
C GLU A 530 -11.56 30.13 -34.96
N GLU A 531 -11.45 29.49 -36.13
CA GLU A 531 -10.87 30.04 -37.38
C GLU A 531 -11.44 31.38 -37.83
N GLN A 532 -12.65 31.73 -37.39
CA GLN A 532 -13.29 33.03 -37.71
C GLN A 532 -12.81 34.19 -36.82
N LYS A 533 -11.94 33.94 -35.81
CA LYS A 533 -11.44 34.99 -34.95
C LYS A 533 -10.19 35.66 -35.54
N SER A 534 -10.09 36.98 -35.32
CA SER A 534 -8.95 37.76 -35.79
C SER A 534 -7.62 37.24 -35.18
N LYS A 535 -6.53 37.41 -35.92
CA LYS A 535 -5.15 37.10 -35.46
C LYS A 535 -4.86 37.72 -34.07
N GLU A 536 -5.47 38.85 -33.77
CA GLU A 536 -5.36 39.57 -32.53
C GLU A 536 -5.99 38.82 -31.34
N ALA A 537 -7.18 38.23 -31.53
CA ALA A 537 -7.85 37.41 -30.54
C ALA A 537 -7.10 36.11 -30.25
N ARG A 538 -6.49 35.51 -31.30
CA ARG A 538 -5.63 34.31 -31.17
C ARG A 538 -4.38 34.61 -30.32
N ASN A 539 -3.67 35.72 -30.58
CA ASN A 539 -2.52 36.16 -29.80
C ASN A 539 -2.88 36.49 -28.35
N GLN A 540 -4.04 37.10 -28.11
CA GLN A 540 -4.52 37.35 -26.73
C GLN A 540 -4.79 36.06 -25.98
N LYS A 541 -5.36 35.03 -26.61
CA LYS A 541 -5.60 33.71 -25.99
C LYS A 541 -4.28 33.01 -25.67
N ILE A 542 -3.30 33.05 -26.57
CA ILE A 542 -1.95 32.51 -26.32
C ILE A 542 -1.32 33.18 -25.10
N ALA A 543 -1.37 34.51 -25.00
CA ALA A 543 -0.82 35.24 -23.87
C ALA A 543 -1.48 34.86 -22.53
N LEU A 544 -2.83 34.70 -22.53
CA LEU A 544 -3.56 34.24 -21.35
C LEU A 544 -3.18 32.83 -20.92
N LEU A 545 -3.13 31.88 -21.87
CA LEU A 545 -2.73 30.50 -21.58
C LEU A 545 -1.29 30.43 -21.07
N SER A 546 -0.37 31.24 -21.67
CA SER A 546 1.02 31.30 -21.23
C SER A 546 1.16 31.84 -19.80
N ASP A 547 0.39 32.84 -19.40
CA ASP A 547 0.35 33.36 -18.03
C ASP A 547 -0.15 32.29 -17.04
N VAL A 548 -1.17 31.54 -17.41
CA VAL A 548 -1.68 30.41 -16.59
C VAL A 548 -0.61 29.33 -16.42
N VAL A 549 0.05 28.95 -17.50
CA VAL A 549 1.15 27.94 -17.47
C VAL A 549 2.26 28.40 -16.53
N GLU A 550 2.69 29.67 -16.60
CA GLU A 550 3.73 30.19 -15.72
C GLU A 550 3.31 30.20 -14.23
N LYS A 551 2.05 30.49 -13.94
CA LYS A 551 1.50 30.38 -12.58
C LYS A 551 1.53 28.94 -12.06
N LEU A 552 1.11 27.98 -12.88
CA LEU A 552 1.15 26.56 -12.53
C LEU A 552 2.57 26.04 -12.32
N LYS A 553 3.55 26.48 -13.13
CA LYS A 553 4.97 26.18 -12.93
C LYS A 553 5.49 26.73 -11.59
N GLY A 554 5.08 27.92 -11.23
CA GLY A 554 5.38 28.51 -9.92
C GLY A 554 4.87 27.62 -8.76
N MET A 555 3.71 26.99 -8.92
CA MET A 555 3.15 26.07 -7.94
C MET A 555 3.95 24.75 -7.85
N ILE A 556 4.36 24.19 -8.98
CA ILE A 556 5.23 23.01 -9.01
C ILE A 556 6.55 23.25 -8.27
N ASN A 557 7.14 24.42 -8.42
CA ASN A 557 8.38 24.77 -7.73
C ASN A 557 8.24 24.78 -6.20
N GLN A 558 7.06 25.07 -5.67
CA GLN A 558 6.79 24.99 -4.22
C GLN A 558 6.82 23.54 -3.70
N ILE A 559 6.49 22.54 -4.55
CA ILE A 559 6.57 21.14 -4.20
C ILE A 559 8.02 20.66 -4.15
N LYS A 560 8.88 21.15 -5.07
CA LYS A 560 10.29 20.73 -5.18
C LYS A 560 11.23 21.35 -4.13
N THR A 561 10.83 22.46 -3.52
CA THR A 561 11.66 23.20 -2.55
C THR A 561 11.32 22.90 -1.09
N ALA A 562 10.32 22.10 -0.84
CA ALA A 562 9.90 21.61 0.48
C ALA A 562 10.35 20.17 0.68
#